data_93f438c4016cb560f5b59d3144f33938
#
_entry.id   93f438c4016cb560f5b59d3144f33938
#
_cell.length_a   1.000
_cell.length_b   1.000
_cell.length_c   1.000
_cell.angle_alpha   90.00
_cell.angle_beta   90.00
_cell.angle_gamma   90.00
#
_symmetry.space_group_name_H-M   'P 1'
#
loop_
_entity.id
_entity.type
_entity.pdbx_description
1 polymer ?
#
loop_
_entity_poly.entity_id
_entity_poly.type
_entity_poly.pdbx_seq_one_letter_code
_entity_poly.pdbx_strand_id
1 'polypeptide(L)'
;MFELTFPDSGRTIKANEAGDTSSFDALVIAKELKAKGLVVIHAGVDRFEGLVLVGSRRAWRFKNAICSFDGTGPQTTAEILELFGFGKKADTMKVISNQNQSRYFFKR
;
A
#
# COMPACT_ATOMS: atom_id res chain seq x y z
N MET A 1 15.34 3.13 -3.64
CA MET A 1 14.50 3.47 -2.47
C MET A 1 13.47 4.50 -2.90
N PHE A 2 12.23 4.28 -2.53
CA PHE A 2 11.13 5.16 -2.89
C PHE A 2 10.80 6.11 -1.75
N GLU A 3 10.48 7.36 -2.08
CA GLU A 3 10.09 8.37 -1.11
C GLU A 3 8.63 8.78 -1.32
N LEU A 4 7.89 8.88 -0.21
CA LEU A 4 6.49 9.29 -0.22
C LEU A 4 6.27 10.33 0.87
N THR A 5 5.71 11.47 0.50
CA THR A 5 5.39 12.53 1.47
C THR A 5 3.91 12.46 1.85
N PHE A 6 3.66 12.32 3.13
CA PHE A 6 2.30 12.26 3.68
C PHE A 6 1.77 13.67 3.91
N PRO A 7 0.60 14.01 3.35
CA PRO A 7 0.08 15.38 3.41
C PRO A 7 -0.27 15.85 4.82
N ASP A 8 -0.74 14.96 5.68
CA ASP A 8 -1.16 15.32 7.04
C ASP A 8 -0.01 15.85 7.89
N SER A 9 1.15 15.19 7.81
CA SER A 9 2.31 15.53 8.63
C SER A 9 3.39 16.29 7.87
N GLY A 10 3.32 16.31 6.54
CA GLY A 10 4.39 16.82 5.69
C GLY A 10 5.65 15.96 5.74
N ARG A 11 5.57 14.81 6.38
CA ARG A 11 6.73 13.93 6.57
C ARG A 11 6.98 13.08 5.33
N THR A 12 8.24 13.06 4.90
CA THR A 12 8.69 12.19 3.82
C THR A 12 9.19 10.86 4.38
N ILE A 13 8.64 9.77 3.89
CA ILE A 13 8.99 8.42 4.31
C ILE A 13 9.79 7.76 3.18
N LYS A 14 10.94 7.19 3.53
CA LYS A 14 11.74 6.39 2.62
C LYS A 14 11.38 4.93 2.82
N ALA A 15 10.94 4.28 1.75
CA ALA A 15 10.47 2.90 1.81
C ALA A 15 11.46 1.95 1.14
N ASN A 16 11.73 0.84 1.81
CA ASN A 16 12.49 -0.26 1.23
C ASN A 16 11.61 -1.07 0.30
N GLU A 17 12.20 -1.66 -0.74
CA GLU A 17 11.49 -2.58 -1.61
C GLU A 17 11.12 -3.85 -0.84
N ALA A 18 9.91 -4.33 -1.06
CA ALA A 18 9.47 -5.59 -0.47
C ALA A 18 9.93 -6.80 -1.29
N GLY A 19 10.52 -6.57 -2.45
CA GLY A 19 11.05 -7.63 -3.30
C GLY A 19 10.00 -8.37 -4.10
N ASP A 20 8.80 -7.85 -4.21
CA ASP A 20 7.73 -8.49 -4.96
C ASP A 20 7.96 -8.37 -6.47
N THR A 21 7.60 -9.42 -7.20
CA THR A 21 7.70 -9.47 -8.65
C THR A 21 6.33 -9.53 -9.34
N SER A 22 5.29 -9.79 -8.56
CA SER A 22 3.91 -9.86 -9.06
C SER A 22 2.94 -9.42 -7.97
N SER A 23 1.68 -9.19 -8.35
CA SER A 23 0.63 -8.87 -7.39
C SER A 23 0.40 -10.00 -6.39
N PHE A 24 0.51 -11.25 -6.85
CA PHE A 24 0.39 -12.41 -5.99
C PHE A 24 1.49 -12.43 -4.92
N ASP A 25 2.73 -12.19 -5.34
CA ASP A 25 3.88 -12.16 -4.43
C ASP A 25 3.74 -11.04 -3.39
N ALA A 26 3.22 -9.89 -3.80
CA ALA A 26 2.97 -8.78 -2.88
C ALA A 26 2.04 -9.19 -1.74
N LEU A 27 0.95 -9.89 -2.05
CA LEU A 27 0.01 -10.35 -1.04
C LEU A 27 0.63 -11.38 -0.11
N VAL A 28 1.42 -12.32 -0.65
CA VAL A 28 2.13 -13.33 0.13
C VAL A 28 3.10 -12.65 1.11
N ILE A 29 3.90 -11.72 0.62
CA ILE A 29 4.86 -10.98 1.45
C ILE A 29 4.14 -10.19 2.54
N ALA A 30 3.03 -9.52 2.20
CA ALA A 30 2.25 -8.76 3.18
C ALA A 30 1.71 -9.67 4.30
N LYS A 31 1.21 -10.84 3.96
CA LYS A 31 0.75 -11.83 4.94
C LYS A 31 1.88 -12.31 5.85
N GLU A 32 3.06 -12.54 5.29
CA GLU A 32 4.24 -12.91 6.08
C GLU A 32 4.66 -11.81 7.05
N LEU A 33 4.67 -10.57 6.60
CA LEU A 33 5.00 -9.42 7.45
C LEU A 33 4.00 -9.29 8.60
N LYS A 34 2.72 -9.48 8.32
CA LYS A 34 1.69 -9.46 9.38
C LYS A 34 1.88 -10.58 10.36
N ALA A 35 2.17 -11.79 9.89
CA ALA A 35 2.43 -12.95 10.74
C ALA A 35 3.64 -12.74 11.65
N LYS A 36 4.63 -11.97 11.21
CA LYS A 36 5.81 -11.61 11.99
C LYS A 36 5.57 -10.45 12.97
N GLY A 37 4.34 -9.95 13.05
CA GLY A 37 3.96 -8.92 13.99
C GLY A 37 4.02 -7.48 13.47
N LEU A 38 4.15 -7.28 12.16
CA LEU A 38 4.13 -5.94 11.60
C LEU A 38 2.79 -5.26 11.87
N VAL A 39 2.86 -4.09 12.48
CA VAL A 39 1.72 -3.19 12.66
C VAL A 39 1.92 -2.00 11.73
N VAL A 40 0.95 -1.76 10.86
CA VAL A 40 0.99 -0.67 9.90
C VAL A 40 0.18 0.50 10.44
N ILE A 41 0.80 1.67 10.52
CA ILE A 41 0.21 2.89 11.07
C ILE A 41 -0.40 3.74 9.95
N HIS A 42 0.33 3.88 8.85
CA HIS A 42 -0.09 4.64 7.68
C HIS A 42 0.15 3.83 6.42
N ALA A 43 -0.62 4.11 5.39
CA ALA A 43 -0.38 3.54 4.08
C ALA A 43 -0.57 4.61 3.01
N GLY A 44 0.19 4.50 1.94
CA GLY A 44 0.05 5.36 0.78
C GLY A 44 0.07 4.53 -0.48
N VAL A 45 -0.72 4.92 -1.47
CA VAL A 45 -0.75 4.27 -2.77
C VAL A 45 -0.45 5.31 -3.83
N ASP A 46 0.61 5.07 -4.58
CA ASP A 46 0.93 5.88 -5.76
C ASP A 46 0.53 5.11 -7.01
N ARG A 47 -0.13 5.79 -7.93
CA ARG A 47 -0.66 5.19 -9.15
C ARG A 47 0.40 4.44 -9.97
N PHE A 48 1.63 4.92 -9.94
CA PHE A 48 2.71 4.37 -10.75
C PHE A 48 3.76 3.62 -9.93
N GLU A 49 3.89 3.97 -8.65
CA GLU A 49 4.99 3.47 -7.81
C GLU A 49 4.57 2.38 -6.85
N GLY A 50 3.27 2.19 -6.66
CA GLY A 50 2.75 1.09 -5.85
C GLY A 50 2.29 1.49 -4.47
N LEU A 51 2.18 0.48 -3.60
CA LEU A 51 1.71 0.61 -2.23
C LEU A 51 2.89 0.73 -1.28
N VAL A 52 2.82 1.71 -0.37
CA VAL A 52 3.78 1.87 0.71
C VAL A 52 3.07 1.64 2.04
N LEU A 53 3.56 0.69 2.83
CA LEU A 53 3.09 0.42 4.19
C LEU A 53 4.11 0.98 5.18
N VAL A 54 3.65 1.83 6.09
CA VAL A 54 4.50 2.49 7.08
C VAL A 54 4.23 1.91 8.46
N GLY A 55 5.22 1.21 9.00
CA GLY A 55 5.21 0.74 10.38
C GLY A 55 5.89 1.75 11.30
N SER A 56 6.12 1.35 12.57
CA SER A 56 6.74 2.24 13.57
C SER A 56 8.20 2.54 13.28
N ARG A 57 8.92 1.62 12.64
CA ARG A 57 10.37 1.74 12.40
C ARG A 57 10.75 1.63 10.94
N ARG A 58 9.94 0.96 10.13
CA ARG A 58 10.25 0.67 8.73
C ARG A 58 9.04 0.94 7.86
N ALA A 59 9.33 1.18 6.58
CA ALA A 59 8.30 1.25 5.55
C ALA A 59 8.67 0.28 4.42
N TRP A 60 7.67 -0.34 3.82
CA TRP A 60 7.83 -1.28 2.71
C TRP A 60 7.05 -0.79 1.51
N ARG A 61 7.67 -0.90 0.35
CA ARG A 61 7.02 -0.60 -0.92
C ARG A 61 6.73 -1.88 -1.68
N PHE A 62 5.48 -2.02 -2.10
CA PHE A 62 5.00 -3.10 -2.95
C PHE A 62 4.80 -2.55 -4.35
N LYS A 63 5.79 -2.73 -5.18
CA LYS A 63 5.92 -2.11 -6.49
C LYS A 63 4.76 -2.45 -7.44
N ASN A 64 4.24 -3.67 -7.36
CA ASN A 64 3.17 -4.15 -8.22
C ASN A 64 1.76 -4.04 -7.61
N ALA A 65 1.65 -3.49 -6.41
CA ALA A 65 0.36 -3.21 -5.77
C ALA A 65 -0.07 -1.78 -6.10
N ILE A 66 -0.45 -1.55 -7.34
CA ILE A 66 -0.80 -0.23 -7.85
C ILE A 66 -2.31 -0.08 -8.02
N CYS A 67 -2.77 1.15 -8.15
CA CYS A 67 -4.20 1.45 -8.22
C CYS A 67 -4.68 1.94 -9.59
N SER A 68 -3.80 2.12 -10.56
CA SER A 68 -4.16 2.81 -11.80
C SER A 68 -4.81 1.96 -12.88
N PHE A 69 -4.78 0.65 -12.75
CA PHE A 69 -5.31 -0.27 -13.77
C PHE A 69 -6.35 -1.20 -13.16
N ASP A 70 -7.31 -1.60 -13.97
CA ASP A 70 -8.22 -2.67 -13.60
C ASP A 70 -7.46 -3.99 -13.53
N GLY A 71 -7.98 -4.92 -12.71
CA GLY A 71 -7.41 -6.25 -12.59
C GLY A 71 -6.76 -6.53 -11.26
N THR A 72 -5.63 -7.24 -11.27
CA THR A 72 -5.02 -7.77 -10.05
C THR A 72 -4.30 -6.71 -9.19
N GLY A 73 -3.75 -5.67 -9.82
CA GLY A 73 -3.03 -4.63 -9.09
C GLY A 73 -3.89 -3.92 -8.05
N PRO A 74 -5.00 -3.27 -8.45
CA PRO A 74 -5.90 -2.62 -7.50
C PRO A 74 -6.52 -3.58 -6.50
N GLN A 75 -6.89 -4.78 -6.91
CA GLN A 75 -7.46 -5.79 -6.00
C GLN A 75 -6.47 -6.20 -4.93
N THR A 76 -5.23 -6.44 -5.32
CA THR A 76 -4.17 -6.80 -4.38
C THR A 76 -3.90 -5.66 -3.40
N THR A 77 -3.86 -4.43 -3.88
CA THR A 77 -3.69 -3.25 -3.02
C THR A 77 -4.81 -3.19 -1.98
N ALA A 78 -6.06 -3.35 -2.40
CA ALA A 78 -7.20 -3.32 -1.49
C ALA A 78 -7.17 -4.48 -0.49
N GLU A 79 -6.76 -5.67 -0.91
CA GLU A 79 -6.64 -6.83 -0.02
C GLU A 79 -5.56 -6.60 1.05
N ILE A 80 -4.42 -6.04 0.67
CA ILE A 80 -3.35 -5.74 1.62
C ILE A 80 -3.81 -4.68 2.61
N LEU A 81 -4.49 -3.63 2.15
CA LEU A 81 -5.02 -2.60 3.03
C LEU A 81 -6.06 -3.16 4.01
N GLU A 82 -6.94 -4.04 3.56
CA GLU A 82 -7.88 -4.72 4.44
C GLU A 82 -7.18 -5.59 5.47
N LEU A 83 -6.15 -6.31 5.05
CA LEU A 83 -5.35 -7.17 5.91
C LEU A 83 -4.76 -6.39 7.10
N PHE A 84 -4.35 -5.15 6.89
CA PHE A 84 -3.76 -4.30 7.92
C PHE A 84 -4.75 -3.34 8.58
N GLY A 85 -6.04 -3.49 8.31
CA GLY A 85 -7.09 -2.77 9.03
C GLY A 85 -7.45 -1.39 8.49
N PHE A 86 -7.17 -1.10 7.23
CA PHE A 86 -7.49 0.20 6.63
C PHE A 86 -8.88 0.27 5.97
N GLY A 87 -9.71 -0.73 6.18
CA GLY A 87 -11.05 -0.76 5.65
C GLY A 87 -11.34 -2.02 4.83
N LYS A 88 -12.60 -2.19 4.48
CA LYS A 88 -13.01 -3.35 3.69
C LYS A 88 -12.54 -3.21 2.25
N LYS A 89 -12.20 -4.34 1.64
CA LYS A 89 -11.72 -4.39 0.25
C LYS A 89 -12.64 -3.64 -0.72
N ALA A 90 -13.95 -3.85 -0.61
CA ALA A 90 -14.91 -3.20 -1.51
C ALA A 90 -14.88 -1.67 -1.40
N ASP A 91 -14.79 -1.14 -0.20
CA ASP A 91 -14.73 0.30 0.04
C ASP A 91 -13.42 0.89 -0.45
N THR A 92 -12.31 0.22 -0.18
CA THR A 92 -10.99 0.64 -0.63
C THR A 92 -10.91 0.64 -2.15
N MET A 93 -11.49 -0.38 -2.80
CA MET A 93 -11.53 -0.45 -4.27
C MET A 93 -12.22 0.77 -4.87
N LYS A 94 -13.31 1.24 -4.25
CA LYS A 94 -14.00 2.45 -4.73
C LYS A 94 -13.12 3.68 -4.66
N VAL A 95 -12.32 3.80 -3.60
CA VAL A 95 -11.42 4.94 -3.42
C VAL A 95 -10.29 4.91 -4.44
N ILE A 96 -9.56 3.81 -4.53
CA ILE A 96 -8.37 3.73 -5.38
C ILE A 96 -8.70 3.60 -6.87
N SER A 97 -9.93 3.26 -7.22
CA SER A 97 -10.39 3.22 -8.60
C SER A 97 -10.80 4.59 -9.12
N ASN A 98 -10.90 5.59 -8.25
CA ASN A 98 -11.18 6.96 -8.64
C ASN A 98 -9.91 7.56 -9.27
N GLN A 99 -9.97 7.87 -10.57
CA GLN A 99 -8.80 8.30 -11.32
C GLN A 99 -8.48 9.79 -11.21
N ASN A 100 -9.13 10.50 -10.30
CA ASN A 100 -8.91 11.93 -10.11
C ASN A 100 -7.62 12.25 -9.35
N GLN A 101 -7.01 11.26 -8.70
CA GLN A 101 -5.81 11.45 -7.91
C GLN A 101 -4.72 10.48 -8.35
N SER A 102 -3.46 10.92 -8.26
CA SER A 102 -2.31 10.07 -8.51
C SER A 102 -1.83 9.34 -7.25
N ARG A 103 -2.22 9.83 -6.08
CA ARG A 103 -1.83 9.25 -4.78
C ARG A 103 -3.01 9.22 -3.83
N TYR A 104 -3.07 8.17 -3.02
CA TYR A 104 -4.07 7.97 -1.98
C TYR A 104 -3.38 7.67 -0.67
N PHE A 105 -3.90 8.22 0.43
CA PHE A 105 -3.31 8.04 1.75
C PHE A 105 -4.36 7.48 2.69
N PHE A 106 -3.95 6.50 3.50
CA PHE A 106 -4.79 5.81 4.45
C PHE A 106 -4.20 5.93 5.85
N LYS A 107 -5.06 6.18 6.82
CA LYS A 107 -4.67 6.36 8.20
C LYS A 107 -5.60 5.55 9.09
N ARG A 108 -5.03 4.92 10.09
CA ARG A 108 -5.84 4.16 11.07
C ARG A 108 -6.46 5.04 12.10
#